data_7f42ea4a70ab2800456d90999876967b
#
_entry.id   7f42ea4a70ab2800456d90999876967b
#
_cell.length_a   1.000
_cell.length_b   1.000
_cell.length_c   1.000
_cell.angle_alpha   90.00
_cell.angle_beta   90.00
_cell.angle_gamma   90.00
#
_symmetry.space_group_name_H-M   'P 1'
#
loop_
_entity.id
_entity.type
_entity.pdbx_description
1 polymer ?
#
loop_
_entity_poly.entity_id
_entity_poly.type
_entity_poly.pdbx_seq_one_letter_code
_entity_poly.pdbx_strand_id
1 'polypeptide(L)'
;MNIIHMKDYYVFRKHLCISFELMSINLYEFLKMNDFEGLSLGLIRRFAIQLLYALKYLKDHEVIHCDLKPENILLKDPSKSGIKIIDFGSSCF
;
A
#
# COMPACT_ATOMS: atom_id res chain seq x y z
N MET A 1 -8.33 -4.51 6.84
CA MET A 1 -8.23 -3.92 5.49
C MET A 1 -6.79 -3.49 5.22
N ASN A 2 -6.35 -3.62 3.99
CA ASN A 2 -4.94 -3.39 3.63
C ASN A 2 -4.77 -2.08 2.86
N ILE A 3 -5.26 -1.00 3.43
CA ILE A 3 -5.20 0.35 2.88
C ILE A 3 -4.61 1.26 3.95
N ILE A 4 -3.75 2.20 3.53
CA ILE A 4 -3.07 3.10 4.46
C ILE A 4 -4.08 3.87 5.30
N HIS A 5 -3.80 4.00 6.59
CA HIS A 5 -4.65 4.72 7.53
C HIS A 5 -4.15 6.15 7.71
N MET A 6 -5.00 7.12 7.37
CA MET A 6 -4.71 8.53 7.62
C MET A 6 -4.97 8.81 9.09
N LYS A 7 -3.95 9.34 9.79
CA LYS A 7 -4.07 9.66 11.21
C LYS A 7 -4.65 11.05 11.44
N ASP A 8 -4.16 12.03 10.69
CA ASP A 8 -4.54 13.42 10.90
C ASP A 8 -4.22 14.25 9.66
N TYR A 9 -4.77 15.46 9.61
CA TYR A 9 -4.42 16.42 8.59
C TYR A 9 -4.45 17.81 9.20
N TYR A 10 -3.66 18.73 8.62
CA TYR A 10 -3.60 20.11 9.03
C TYR A 10 -3.10 20.98 7.88
N VAL A 11 -3.31 22.31 8.02
CA VAL A 11 -2.81 23.26 7.01
C VAL A 11 -1.68 24.07 7.65
N PHE A 12 -0.52 24.07 6.98
CA PHE A 12 0.65 24.81 7.41
C PHE A 12 1.21 25.61 6.23
N ARG A 13 1.30 26.94 6.40
CA ARG A 13 1.79 27.88 5.37
C ARG A 13 1.11 27.64 4.02
N LYS A 14 -0.22 27.52 4.01
CA LYS A 14 -1.05 27.29 2.83
C LYS A 14 -0.82 25.92 2.17
N HIS A 15 -0.17 24.98 2.89
CA HIS A 15 0.00 23.61 2.42
C HIS A 15 -0.86 22.66 3.26
N LEU A 16 -1.56 21.78 2.58
CA LEU A 16 -2.27 20.70 3.24
C LEU A 16 -1.26 19.61 3.62
N CYS A 17 -1.18 19.32 4.91
CA CYS A 17 -0.30 18.29 5.44
C CYS A 17 -1.14 17.14 5.97
N ILE A 18 -0.81 15.91 5.57
CA ILE A 18 -1.53 14.71 5.99
C ILE A 18 -0.54 13.78 6.66
N SER A 19 -0.89 13.29 7.85
CA SER A 19 -0.08 12.30 8.55
C SER A 19 -0.71 10.92 8.40
N PHE A 20 0.14 9.92 8.18
CA PHE A 20 -0.26 8.52 8.04
C PHE A 20 0.45 7.67 9.08
N GLU A 21 -0.01 6.44 9.23
CA GLU A 21 0.74 5.46 10.01
C GLU A 21 2.10 5.22 9.38
N LEU A 22 3.10 4.95 10.22
CA LEU A 22 4.45 4.68 9.74
C LEU A 22 4.52 3.29 9.12
N MET A 23 4.98 3.23 7.88
CA MET A 23 5.18 1.99 7.15
C MET A 23 6.66 1.81 6.83
N SER A 24 7.02 0.66 6.28
CA SER A 24 8.39 0.36 5.87
C SER A 24 8.54 0.57 4.35
N ILE A 25 9.46 -0.15 3.72
CA ILE A 25 9.76 -0.03 2.30
C ILE A 25 8.58 -0.48 1.43
N ASN A 26 8.56 -0.03 0.19
CA ASN A 26 7.55 -0.48 -0.77
C ASN A 26 7.92 -1.85 -1.37
N LEU A 27 6.97 -2.44 -2.10
CA LEU A 27 7.16 -3.77 -2.68
C LEU A 27 8.25 -3.78 -3.75
N TYR A 28 8.41 -2.69 -4.50
CA TYR A 28 9.48 -2.57 -5.49
C TYR A 28 10.85 -2.65 -4.82
N GLU A 29 11.07 -1.88 -3.73
CA GLU A 29 12.32 -1.90 -2.98
C GLU A 29 12.58 -3.28 -2.37
N PHE A 30 11.52 -3.94 -1.90
CA PHE A 30 11.62 -5.30 -1.37
C PHE A 30 12.08 -6.29 -2.43
N LEU A 31 11.52 -6.21 -3.64
CA LEU A 31 11.93 -7.06 -4.77
C LEU A 31 13.38 -6.79 -5.16
N LYS A 32 13.79 -5.52 -5.15
CA LYS A 32 15.17 -5.12 -5.45
C LYS A 32 16.15 -5.69 -4.43
N MET A 33 15.80 -5.70 -3.15
CA MET A 33 16.64 -6.31 -2.11
C MET A 33 16.86 -7.81 -2.34
N ASN A 34 15.93 -8.48 -3.01
CA ASN A 34 16.04 -9.89 -3.39
C ASN A 34 16.62 -10.06 -4.81
N ASP A 35 17.26 -9.02 -5.36
CA ASP A 35 17.84 -9.00 -6.70
C ASP A 35 16.84 -9.42 -7.81
N PHE A 36 15.55 -9.16 -7.58
CA PHE A 36 14.48 -9.52 -8.51
C PHE A 36 14.43 -11.03 -8.84
N GLU A 37 14.93 -11.87 -7.95
CA GLU A 37 14.94 -13.33 -8.14
C GLU A 37 13.57 -13.97 -7.92
N GLY A 38 12.58 -13.15 -7.57
CA GLY A 38 11.25 -13.64 -7.28
C GLY A 38 11.06 -13.92 -5.79
N LEU A 39 9.87 -14.31 -5.43
CA LEU A 39 9.47 -14.57 -4.05
C LEU A 39 8.94 -16.00 -3.94
N SER A 40 8.96 -16.56 -2.73
CA SER A 40 8.38 -17.88 -2.48
C SER A 40 6.87 -17.84 -2.77
N LEU A 41 6.31 -18.99 -3.18
CA LEU A 41 4.87 -19.08 -3.45
C LEU A 41 4.04 -18.74 -2.20
N GLY A 42 4.51 -19.13 -1.02
CA GLY A 42 3.83 -18.81 0.23
C GLY A 42 3.74 -17.31 0.48
N LEU A 43 4.82 -16.57 0.20
CA LEU A 43 4.85 -15.12 0.36
C LEU A 43 3.98 -14.43 -0.69
N ILE A 44 4.05 -14.87 -1.95
CA ILE A 44 3.21 -14.36 -3.03
C ILE A 44 1.73 -14.54 -2.67
N ARG A 45 1.37 -15.70 -2.15
CA ARG A 45 -0.02 -15.98 -1.73
C ARG A 45 -0.47 -15.01 -0.64
N ARG A 46 0.37 -14.74 0.35
CA ARG A 46 0.03 -13.80 1.44
C ARG A 46 -0.18 -12.38 0.91
N PHE A 47 0.70 -11.94 0.01
CA PHE A 47 0.52 -10.63 -0.62
C PHE A 47 -0.75 -10.59 -1.46
N ALA A 48 -1.02 -11.62 -2.26
CA ALA A 48 -2.20 -11.67 -3.11
C ALA A 48 -3.50 -11.64 -2.30
N ILE A 49 -3.58 -12.38 -1.22
CA ILE A 49 -4.75 -12.39 -0.34
C ILE A 49 -5.01 -11.00 0.22
N GLN A 50 -3.97 -10.32 0.70
CA GLN A 50 -4.10 -8.98 1.27
C GLN A 50 -4.53 -7.96 0.21
N LEU A 51 -3.97 -8.05 -1.00
CA LEU A 51 -4.36 -7.18 -2.11
C LEU A 51 -5.82 -7.40 -2.51
N LEU A 52 -6.28 -8.63 -2.52
CA LEU A 52 -7.67 -8.94 -2.82
C LEU A 52 -8.63 -8.37 -1.76
N TYR A 53 -8.26 -8.44 -0.49
CA TYR A 53 -9.03 -7.80 0.57
C TYR A 53 -9.12 -6.29 0.38
N ALA A 54 -7.99 -5.65 0.05
CA ALA A 54 -7.96 -4.22 -0.20
C ALA A 54 -8.83 -3.84 -1.40
N LEU A 55 -8.72 -4.58 -2.50
CA LEU A 55 -9.51 -4.33 -3.70
C LEU A 55 -11.00 -4.54 -3.46
N LYS A 56 -11.37 -5.54 -2.67
CA LYS A 56 -12.76 -5.76 -2.29
C LYS A 56 -13.31 -4.59 -1.49
N TYR A 57 -12.52 -4.08 -0.54
CA TYR A 57 -12.90 -2.91 0.24
C TYR A 57 -13.12 -1.70 -0.65
N LEU A 58 -12.21 -1.46 -1.60
CA LEU A 58 -12.34 -0.35 -2.54
C LEU A 58 -13.58 -0.51 -3.42
N LYS A 59 -13.84 -1.72 -3.91
CA LYS A 59 -15.03 -2.00 -4.72
C LYS A 59 -16.31 -1.74 -3.93
N ASP A 60 -16.36 -2.19 -2.68
CA ASP A 60 -17.54 -2.00 -1.83
C ASP A 60 -17.80 -0.52 -1.54
N HIS A 61 -16.78 0.32 -1.61
CA HIS A 61 -16.88 1.77 -1.43
C HIS A 61 -16.88 2.54 -2.76
N GLU A 62 -16.94 1.82 -3.87
CA GLU A 62 -16.99 2.40 -5.22
C GLU A 62 -15.79 3.31 -5.52
N VAL A 63 -14.58 2.93 -5.07
CA VAL A 63 -13.35 3.65 -5.30
C VAL A 63 -12.47 2.90 -6.29
N ILE A 64 -11.95 3.59 -7.30
CA ILE A 64 -10.96 3.06 -8.24
C ILE A 64 -9.62 3.74 -7.94
N HIS A 65 -8.59 2.96 -7.65
CA HIS A 65 -7.26 3.49 -7.29
C HIS A 65 -6.58 4.22 -8.45
N CYS A 66 -6.62 3.63 -9.63
CA CYS A 66 -6.09 4.17 -10.90
C CYS A 66 -4.56 4.20 -11.01
N ASP A 67 -3.79 3.80 -10.00
CA ASP A 67 -2.33 3.81 -10.06
C ASP A 67 -1.73 2.68 -9.22
N LEU A 68 -2.31 1.49 -9.30
CA LEU A 68 -1.84 0.34 -8.54
C LEU A 68 -0.56 -0.22 -9.16
N LYS A 69 0.52 -0.22 -8.39
CA LYS A 69 1.84 -0.70 -8.82
C LYS A 69 2.68 -1.03 -7.59
N PRO A 70 3.78 -1.79 -7.73
CA PRO A 70 4.61 -2.17 -6.57
C PRO A 70 5.09 -1.00 -5.72
N GLU A 71 5.36 0.15 -6.32
CA GLU A 71 5.80 1.34 -5.59
C GLU A 71 4.72 1.88 -4.64
N ASN A 72 3.43 1.58 -4.92
CA ASN A 72 2.30 2.03 -4.11
C ASN A 72 1.78 0.96 -3.15
N ILE A 73 2.59 -0.06 -2.87
CA ILE A 73 2.30 -1.10 -1.89
C ILE A 73 3.44 -1.11 -0.88
N LEU A 74 3.14 -0.74 0.37
CA LEU A 74 4.15 -0.68 1.43
C LEU A 74 4.04 -1.88 2.35
N LEU A 75 5.20 -2.35 2.81
CA LEU A 75 5.29 -3.34 3.87
C LEU A 75 5.16 -2.64 5.22
N LYS A 76 4.50 -3.28 6.17
CA LYS A 76 4.45 -2.79 7.56
C LYS A 76 5.82 -2.96 8.21
N ASP A 77 6.50 -4.06 7.92
CA ASP A 77 7.78 -4.44 8.48
C ASP A 77 8.49 -5.36 7.47
N PRO A 78 9.78 -5.09 7.11
CA PRO A 78 10.49 -5.92 6.13
C PRO A 78 10.59 -7.40 6.51
N SER A 79 10.50 -7.71 7.80
CA SER A 79 10.57 -9.09 8.30
C SER A 79 9.22 -9.81 8.31
N LYS A 80 8.13 -9.13 7.92
CA LYS A 80 6.78 -9.67 7.95
C LYS A 80 6.10 -9.49 6.60
N SER A 81 4.98 -10.18 6.40
CA SER A 81 4.26 -10.16 5.13
C SER A 81 3.08 -9.18 5.08
N GLY A 82 2.87 -8.37 6.12
CA GLY A 82 1.78 -7.39 6.13
C GLY A 82 2.04 -6.24 5.18
N ILE A 83 1.06 -5.94 4.31
CA ILE A 83 1.17 -4.87 3.30
C ILE A 83 -0.05 -3.96 3.34
N LYS A 84 0.11 -2.74 2.80
CA LYS A 84 -0.98 -1.79 2.60
C LYS A 84 -0.80 -1.02 1.31
N ILE A 85 -1.92 -0.70 0.65
CA ILE A 85 -1.94 0.14 -0.55
C ILE A 85 -1.91 1.61 -0.12
N ILE A 86 -1.11 2.39 -0.83
CA ILE A 86 -0.96 3.83 -0.59
C ILE A 86 -1.24 4.62 -1.88
N ASP A 87 -1.13 5.96 -1.79
CA ASP A 87 -1.18 6.91 -2.90
C ASP A 87 -2.48 6.87 -3.68
N PHE A 88 -3.52 7.41 -3.06
CA PHE A 88 -4.84 7.55 -3.67
C PHE A 88 -5.00 8.89 -4.42
N GLY A 89 -3.88 9.57 -4.75
CA GLY A 89 -3.91 10.86 -5.43
C GLY A 89 -4.55 10.83 -6.80
N SER A 90 -4.56 9.67 -7.48
CA SER A 90 -5.19 9.47 -8.79
C SER A 90 -6.53 8.74 -8.69
N SER A 91 -7.02 8.47 -7.49
CA SER A 91 -8.24 7.68 -7.29
C SER A 91 -9.49 8.47 -7.67
N CYS A 92 -10.58 7.74 -7.97
CA CYS A 92 -11.87 8.32 -8.29
C CYS A 92 -13.00 7.37 -7.85
N PHE A 93 -14.18 7.90 -7.83
CA PHE A 93 -15.39 7.10 -7.55
C PHE A 93 -16.01 6.55 -8.82
#